data_20d809f1fc49daaab7455773e69bd7d7
#
_entry.id   20d809f1fc49daaab7455773e69bd7d7
#
_cell.length_a   1.000
_cell.length_b   1.000
_cell.length_c   1.000
_cell.angle_alpha   90.00
_cell.angle_beta   90.00
_cell.angle_gamma   90.00
#
_symmetry.space_group_name_H-M   'P 1'
#
loop_
_entity.id
_entity.type
_entity.pdbx_description
1 polymer ?
#
loop_
_entity_poly.entity_id
_entity_poly.type
_entity_poly.pdbx_seq_one_letter_code
_entity_poly.pdbx_strand_id
1 'polypeptide(L)'
;MKTLLHVNYFEGKGRLQEFLDLAVKAGYSGVELRWKYRYDDMTQSEYQNFMAAWKSAHPEMEIVYGGCVKYCRGAADEVKADEAAYLEFLNWAAKETGTKVMNFFTGDIQPEGVVWTDYAHNGSGAAEEGDYERSAAGLKVVGAEAEKLGILIALETHNAYLHDLVAPCRKLLDMTGCDAVGLNYDQGNIIINPNTDPIPKVFETVGDKIYYAHLKNMLIISKTDNRAYCGCRLSDGHINTTEVMRRLKECLRSGMFAVEFPNTGDGIYAAFKDMEYIKFIRDYLQI
;
A
#
# COMPACT_ATOMS: atom_id res chain seq x y z
N MET A 1 -15.01 -8.37 4.31
CA MET A 1 -13.65 -7.77 4.15
C MET A 1 -13.22 -7.11 5.46
N LYS A 2 -11.95 -7.25 5.88
CA LYS A 2 -11.39 -6.58 7.05
C LYS A 2 -10.88 -5.19 6.67
N THR A 3 -11.09 -4.20 7.54
CA THR A 3 -10.66 -2.81 7.33
C THR A 3 -9.52 -2.48 8.27
N LEU A 4 -8.39 -2.06 7.72
CA LEU A 4 -7.21 -1.67 8.47
C LEU A 4 -7.06 -0.14 8.48
N LEU A 5 -6.44 0.40 9.53
CA LEU A 5 -6.05 1.80 9.60
C LEU A 5 -4.60 1.93 9.14
N HIS A 6 -4.35 2.76 8.14
CA HIS A 6 -3.00 3.01 7.65
C HIS A 6 -2.28 4.06 8.51
N VAL A 7 -0.99 3.88 8.75
CA VAL A 7 -0.17 4.74 9.61
C VAL A 7 -0.12 6.21 9.17
N ASN A 8 -0.43 6.53 7.92
CA ASN A 8 -0.47 7.90 7.40
C ASN A 8 -1.46 8.83 8.15
N TYR A 9 -2.41 8.29 8.91
CA TYR A 9 -3.24 9.10 9.82
C TYR A 9 -2.42 9.75 10.94
N PHE A 10 -1.27 9.16 11.27
CA PHE A 10 -0.44 9.55 12.41
C PHE A 10 1.02 9.81 12.06
N GLU A 11 1.45 9.56 10.81
CA GLU A 11 2.86 9.66 10.42
C GLU A 11 3.44 11.04 10.72
N GLY A 12 4.50 11.07 11.56
CA GLY A 12 5.13 12.30 12.04
C GLY A 12 4.34 13.12 13.07
N LYS A 13 3.22 12.64 13.58
CA LYS A 13 2.32 13.42 14.47
C LYS A 13 1.99 12.75 15.80
N GLY A 14 2.34 11.51 16.02
CA GLY A 14 1.95 10.78 17.22
C GLY A 14 2.87 9.63 17.54
N ARG A 15 2.58 8.99 18.66
CA ARG A 15 3.30 7.81 19.12
C ARG A 15 2.65 6.55 18.57
N LEU A 16 3.44 5.50 18.37
CA LEU A 16 2.96 4.21 17.90
C LEU A 16 1.78 3.69 18.73
N GLN A 17 1.89 3.73 20.05
CA GLN A 17 0.82 3.29 20.94
C GLN A 17 -0.49 4.06 20.72
N GLU A 18 -0.42 5.39 20.55
CA GLU A 18 -1.61 6.21 20.31
C GLU A 18 -2.29 5.86 18.98
N PHE A 19 -1.51 5.56 17.95
CA PHE A 19 -2.03 5.10 16.66
C PHE A 19 -2.73 3.73 16.79
N LEU A 20 -2.12 2.78 17.48
CA LEU A 20 -2.69 1.46 17.71
C LEU A 20 -3.99 1.54 18.54
N ASP A 21 -3.99 2.36 19.58
CA ASP A 21 -5.18 2.63 20.39
C ASP A 21 -6.29 3.28 19.58
N LEU A 22 -5.96 4.20 18.67
CA LEU A 22 -6.91 4.81 17.76
C LEU A 22 -7.57 3.76 16.87
N ALA A 23 -6.79 2.86 16.27
CA ALA A 23 -7.33 1.80 15.43
C ALA A 23 -8.34 0.93 16.18
N VAL A 24 -8.00 0.51 17.40
CA VAL A 24 -8.90 -0.28 18.26
C VAL A 24 -10.17 0.53 18.61
N LYS A 25 -10.03 1.77 19.08
CA LYS A 25 -11.14 2.64 19.51
C LYS A 25 -12.09 3.00 18.35
N ALA A 26 -11.56 3.21 17.15
CA ALA A 26 -12.36 3.51 15.98
C ALA A 26 -13.03 2.26 15.37
N GLY A 27 -12.64 1.06 15.81
CA GLY A 27 -13.24 -0.22 15.40
C GLY A 27 -12.67 -0.76 14.09
N TYR A 28 -11.41 -0.46 13.79
CA TYR A 28 -10.67 -1.12 12.72
C TYR A 28 -10.35 -2.57 13.07
N SER A 29 -10.22 -3.41 12.05
CA SER A 29 -9.87 -4.83 12.22
C SER A 29 -8.35 -5.07 12.27
N GLY A 30 -7.55 -4.02 12.15
CA GLY A 30 -6.10 -4.10 12.11
C GLY A 30 -5.45 -2.78 11.71
N VAL A 31 -4.15 -2.85 11.47
CA VAL A 31 -3.32 -1.69 11.14
C VAL A 31 -2.37 -2.01 9.99
N GLU A 32 -2.00 -0.98 9.24
CA GLU A 32 -0.86 -1.02 8.33
C GLU A 32 0.23 -0.08 8.80
N LEU A 33 1.45 -0.61 8.92
CA LEU A 33 2.64 0.05 9.45
C LEU A 33 3.79 -0.01 8.46
N ARG A 34 4.91 0.65 8.75
CA ARG A 34 6.15 0.52 7.98
C ARG A 34 7.02 -0.59 8.55
N TRP A 35 7.75 -1.32 7.71
CA TRP A 35 8.67 -2.36 8.15
C TRP A 35 9.92 -1.80 8.86
N LYS A 36 10.44 -0.65 8.39
CA LYS A 36 11.44 0.17 9.08
C LYS A 36 10.71 1.31 9.77
N TYR A 37 10.54 1.19 11.07
CA TYR A 37 9.85 2.19 11.85
C TYR A 37 10.82 3.24 12.39
N ARG A 38 10.38 4.51 12.44
CA ARG A 38 11.22 5.64 12.82
C ARG A 38 10.54 6.59 13.81
N TYR A 39 9.51 6.12 14.50
CA TYR A 39 8.81 6.90 15.50
C TYR A 39 9.33 6.53 16.89
N ASP A 40 9.14 7.42 17.86
CA ASP A 40 9.44 7.17 19.28
C ASP A 40 10.90 6.80 19.58
N ASP A 41 11.85 7.17 18.71
CA ASP A 41 13.29 6.84 18.84
C ASP A 41 13.59 5.34 19.05
N MET A 42 12.67 4.45 18.65
CA MET A 42 12.86 3.00 18.76
C MET A 42 13.88 2.48 17.75
N THR A 43 14.72 1.57 18.21
CA THR A 43 15.49 0.69 17.32
C THR A 43 14.57 -0.29 16.61
N GLN A 44 15.03 -0.89 15.51
CA GLN A 44 14.27 -1.92 14.79
C GLN A 44 13.88 -3.10 15.71
N SER A 45 14.78 -3.51 16.60
CA SER A 45 14.53 -4.61 17.54
C SER A 45 13.48 -4.24 18.60
N GLU A 46 13.54 -3.03 19.15
CA GLU A 46 12.53 -2.54 20.09
C GLU A 46 11.15 -2.45 19.45
N TYR A 47 11.09 -1.94 18.22
CA TYR A 47 9.86 -1.91 17.43
C TYR A 47 9.28 -3.32 17.21
N GLN A 48 10.11 -4.27 16.80
CA GLN A 48 9.67 -5.65 16.59
C GLN A 48 9.16 -6.30 17.90
N ASN A 49 9.89 -6.13 19.00
CA ASN A 49 9.46 -6.64 20.30
C ASN A 49 8.14 -6.00 20.76
N PHE A 50 8.00 -4.69 20.58
CA PHE A 50 6.77 -3.97 20.88
C PHE A 50 5.58 -4.51 20.07
N MET A 51 5.74 -4.70 18.76
CA MET A 51 4.67 -5.19 17.89
C MET A 51 4.30 -6.65 18.17
N ALA A 52 5.26 -7.50 18.50
CA ALA A 52 4.99 -8.87 18.92
C ALA A 52 4.17 -8.91 20.23
N ALA A 53 4.53 -8.09 21.22
CA ALA A 53 3.79 -7.97 22.47
C ALA A 53 2.37 -7.41 22.24
N TRP A 54 2.25 -6.37 21.41
CA TRP A 54 0.94 -5.81 21.08
C TRP A 54 0.04 -6.82 20.37
N LYS A 55 0.60 -7.55 19.38
CA LYS A 55 -0.16 -8.61 18.68
C LYS A 55 -0.60 -9.72 19.61
N SER A 56 0.22 -10.10 20.58
CA SER A 56 -0.15 -11.09 21.62
C SER A 56 -1.30 -10.61 22.49
N ALA A 57 -1.37 -9.31 22.78
CA ALA A 57 -2.46 -8.70 23.56
C ALA A 57 -3.74 -8.48 22.71
N HIS A 58 -3.60 -8.39 21.38
CA HIS A 58 -4.68 -8.15 20.42
C HIS A 58 -4.67 -9.20 19.30
N PRO A 59 -4.90 -10.49 19.60
CA PRO A 59 -4.76 -11.58 18.63
C PRO A 59 -5.73 -11.47 17.44
N GLU A 60 -6.87 -10.78 17.62
CA GLU A 60 -7.88 -10.54 16.60
C GLU A 60 -7.46 -9.50 15.55
N MET A 61 -6.51 -8.61 15.87
CA MET A 61 -6.09 -7.52 15.01
C MET A 61 -5.13 -8.00 13.92
N GLU A 62 -5.42 -7.66 12.67
CA GLU A 62 -4.52 -7.91 11.54
C GLU A 62 -3.40 -6.87 11.50
N ILE A 63 -2.22 -7.27 11.06
CA ILE A 63 -1.10 -6.36 10.84
C ILE A 63 -0.56 -6.56 9.43
N VAL A 64 -0.47 -5.47 8.68
CA VAL A 64 0.21 -5.37 7.38
C VAL A 64 1.41 -4.45 7.55
N TYR A 65 2.52 -4.76 6.90
CA TYR A 65 3.69 -3.89 6.88
C TYR A 65 4.02 -3.46 5.46
N GLY A 66 4.29 -2.17 5.28
CA GLY A 66 4.80 -1.60 4.04
C GLY A 66 6.33 -1.68 3.97
N GLY A 67 6.87 -2.17 2.87
CA GLY A 67 8.30 -2.33 2.64
C GLY A 67 8.74 -1.85 1.26
N CYS A 68 10.05 -1.58 1.12
CA CYS A 68 10.65 -1.19 -0.14
C CYS A 68 12.07 -1.76 -0.24
N VAL A 69 12.37 -2.37 -1.38
CA VAL A 69 13.75 -2.65 -1.82
C VAL A 69 13.94 -1.99 -3.18
N LYS A 70 14.97 -1.16 -3.31
CA LYS A 70 15.17 -0.31 -4.50
C LYS A 70 15.72 -1.08 -5.71
N TYR A 71 15.02 -2.13 -6.14
CA TYR A 71 15.42 -2.98 -7.26
C TYR A 71 15.60 -2.22 -8.58
N CYS A 72 14.77 -1.19 -8.84
CA CYS A 72 14.81 -0.46 -10.08
C CYS A 72 16.18 0.17 -10.35
N ARG A 73 16.66 1.02 -9.44
CA ARG A 73 17.85 1.87 -9.63
C ARG A 73 18.72 2.02 -8.37
N GLY A 74 18.55 1.17 -7.37
CA GLY A 74 19.41 1.16 -6.18
C GLY A 74 20.82 0.67 -6.49
N ALA A 75 21.82 1.10 -5.71
CA ALA A 75 23.16 0.55 -5.77
C ALA A 75 23.15 -0.94 -5.41
N ALA A 76 23.88 -1.76 -6.13
CA ALA A 76 23.78 -3.22 -6.01
C ALA A 76 24.02 -3.74 -4.57
N ASP A 77 24.99 -3.16 -3.86
CA ASP A 77 25.29 -3.54 -2.47
C ASP A 77 24.19 -3.12 -1.51
N GLU A 78 23.56 -1.94 -1.71
CA GLU A 78 22.43 -1.47 -0.91
C GLU A 78 21.20 -2.33 -1.16
N VAL A 79 20.90 -2.64 -2.43
CA VAL A 79 19.78 -3.53 -2.81
C VAL A 79 19.92 -4.88 -2.14
N LYS A 80 21.13 -5.48 -2.18
CA LYS A 80 21.39 -6.77 -1.55
C LYS A 80 21.24 -6.73 -0.03
N ALA A 81 21.73 -5.68 0.61
CA ALA A 81 21.60 -5.50 2.06
C ALA A 81 20.14 -5.28 2.47
N ASP A 82 19.39 -4.43 1.75
CA ASP A 82 17.98 -4.18 2.00
C ASP A 82 17.11 -5.43 1.74
N GLU A 83 17.41 -6.20 0.70
CA GLU A 83 16.72 -7.47 0.41
C GLU A 83 16.92 -8.46 1.55
N ALA A 84 18.15 -8.67 2.02
CA ALA A 84 18.43 -9.56 3.14
C ALA A 84 17.69 -9.14 4.41
N ALA A 85 17.76 -7.85 4.77
CA ALA A 85 17.06 -7.31 5.93
C ALA A 85 15.53 -7.42 5.79
N TYR A 86 14.99 -7.25 4.59
CA TYR A 86 13.56 -7.41 4.33
C TYR A 86 13.11 -8.87 4.47
N LEU A 87 13.89 -9.82 3.97
CA LEU A 87 13.59 -11.26 4.11
C LEU A 87 13.64 -11.71 5.59
N GLU A 88 14.58 -11.21 6.38
CA GLU A 88 14.61 -11.44 7.84
C GLU A 88 13.34 -10.88 8.50
N PHE A 89 12.96 -9.64 8.16
CA PHE A 89 11.74 -9.03 8.68
C PHE A 89 10.49 -9.79 8.26
N LEU A 90 10.40 -10.25 7.03
CA LEU A 90 9.29 -11.05 6.51
C LEU A 90 9.08 -12.33 7.32
N ASN A 91 10.16 -13.05 7.61
CA ASN A 91 10.15 -14.24 8.45
C ASN A 91 9.70 -13.93 9.88
N TRP A 92 10.22 -12.86 10.47
CA TRP A 92 9.79 -12.39 11.78
C TRP A 92 8.29 -12.01 11.80
N ALA A 93 7.82 -11.24 10.81
CA ALA A 93 6.43 -10.80 10.72
C ALA A 93 5.46 -11.98 10.60
N ALA A 94 5.81 -12.98 9.79
CA ALA A 94 5.03 -14.22 9.67
C ALA A 94 4.88 -14.93 11.02
N LYS A 95 6.01 -15.09 11.73
CA LYS A 95 6.10 -15.89 12.95
C LYS A 95 5.51 -15.18 14.16
N GLU A 96 5.89 -13.93 14.38
CA GLU A 96 5.59 -13.21 15.63
C GLU A 96 4.28 -12.42 15.57
N THR A 97 3.88 -11.97 14.37
CA THR A 97 2.64 -11.17 14.21
C THR A 97 1.57 -11.85 13.37
N GLY A 98 1.87 -12.98 12.77
CA GLY A 98 0.92 -13.71 11.93
C GLY A 98 0.50 -12.94 10.67
N THR A 99 1.32 -12.00 10.20
CA THR A 99 1.10 -11.19 9.00
C THR A 99 0.82 -12.08 7.79
N LYS A 100 -0.20 -11.72 7.00
CA LYS A 100 -0.63 -12.43 5.80
C LYS A 100 -0.44 -11.65 4.51
N VAL A 101 -0.23 -10.35 4.62
CA VAL A 101 -0.01 -9.44 3.49
C VAL A 101 1.10 -8.46 3.83
N MET A 102 1.98 -8.22 2.86
CA MET A 102 2.97 -7.15 2.91
C MET A 102 2.68 -6.19 1.76
N ASN A 103 2.53 -4.91 2.05
CA ASN A 103 2.57 -3.86 1.04
C ASN A 103 4.02 -3.65 0.57
N PHE A 104 4.27 -3.47 -0.72
CA PHE A 104 5.63 -3.47 -1.22
C PHE A 104 5.88 -2.45 -2.34
N PHE A 105 7.13 -1.95 -2.40
CA PHE A 105 7.63 -1.05 -3.43
C PHE A 105 8.97 -1.52 -3.99
N THR A 106 9.20 -1.30 -5.28
CA THR A 106 10.42 -1.70 -5.99
C THR A 106 11.47 -0.60 -6.12
N GLY A 107 11.28 0.52 -5.45
CA GLY A 107 12.07 1.74 -5.61
C GLY A 107 11.46 2.71 -6.61
N ASP A 108 11.66 3.99 -6.34
CA ASP A 108 11.16 5.09 -7.17
C ASP A 108 12.02 5.30 -8.44
N ILE A 109 11.38 5.85 -9.47
CA ILE A 109 12.01 6.32 -10.69
C ILE A 109 11.66 7.80 -10.84
N GLN A 110 12.47 8.64 -10.22
CA GLN A 110 12.33 10.08 -10.30
C GLN A 110 13.67 10.71 -10.67
N PRO A 111 13.92 10.99 -11.97
CA PRO A 111 15.15 11.63 -12.40
C PRO A 111 15.35 13.00 -11.74
N GLU A 112 16.60 13.40 -11.58
CA GLU A 112 16.96 14.70 -11.01
C GLU A 112 16.31 15.86 -11.79
N GLY A 113 15.69 16.80 -11.07
CA GLY A 113 15.01 17.95 -11.64
C GLY A 113 13.61 17.69 -12.19
N VAL A 114 13.17 16.44 -12.22
CA VAL A 114 11.80 16.10 -12.62
C VAL A 114 10.85 16.27 -11.43
N VAL A 115 9.80 17.06 -11.63
CA VAL A 115 8.79 17.27 -10.58
C VAL A 115 7.89 16.05 -10.43
N TRP A 116 7.40 15.83 -9.21
CA TRP A 116 6.56 14.67 -8.83
C TRP A 116 5.32 14.48 -9.73
N THR A 117 4.77 15.56 -10.27
CA THR A 117 3.57 15.56 -11.13
C THR A 117 3.88 15.45 -12.62
N ASP A 118 5.14 15.31 -13.02
CA ASP A 118 5.52 15.08 -14.40
C ASP A 118 5.50 13.59 -14.74
N TYR A 119 4.30 13.06 -14.90
CA TYR A 119 4.03 11.64 -15.13
C TYR A 119 4.62 11.07 -16.42
N ALA A 120 5.02 11.92 -17.36
CA ALA A 120 5.68 11.49 -18.59
C ALA A 120 7.16 11.18 -18.39
N HIS A 121 7.79 11.79 -17.38
CA HIS A 121 9.23 11.73 -17.15
C HIS A 121 9.60 11.15 -15.78
N ASN A 122 8.64 10.59 -15.04
CA ASN A 122 8.88 9.81 -13.82
C ASN A 122 8.14 8.46 -13.88
N GLY A 123 8.35 7.62 -12.89
CA GLY A 123 7.69 6.33 -12.75
C GLY A 123 7.79 5.48 -14.01
N SER A 124 6.67 4.88 -14.40
CA SER A 124 6.61 4.04 -15.61
C SER A 124 6.86 4.83 -16.91
N GLY A 125 6.63 6.15 -16.93
CA GLY A 125 6.91 7.03 -18.06
C GLY A 125 8.41 7.21 -18.33
N ALA A 126 9.27 7.07 -17.33
CA ALA A 126 10.72 7.16 -17.42
C ALA A 126 11.42 5.79 -17.29
N ALA A 127 10.66 4.71 -17.24
CA ALA A 127 11.19 3.37 -17.02
C ALA A 127 11.77 2.77 -18.29
N GLU A 128 12.89 2.10 -18.15
CA GLU A 128 13.55 1.29 -19.17
C GLU A 128 13.24 -0.21 -18.95
N GLU A 129 13.43 -1.04 -19.96
CA GLU A 129 13.19 -2.49 -19.84
C GLU A 129 14.02 -3.12 -18.71
N GLY A 130 15.28 -2.68 -18.56
CA GLY A 130 16.16 -3.12 -17.47
C GLY A 130 15.63 -2.81 -16.06
N ASP A 131 14.80 -1.75 -15.89
CA ASP A 131 14.16 -1.46 -14.61
C ASP A 131 13.11 -2.53 -14.25
N TYR A 132 12.33 -2.99 -15.27
CA TYR A 132 11.39 -4.09 -15.11
C TYR A 132 12.09 -5.43 -14.85
N GLU A 133 13.17 -5.74 -15.58
CA GLU A 133 13.93 -6.98 -15.42
C GLU A 133 14.52 -7.10 -14.02
N ARG A 134 15.18 -6.04 -13.52
CA ARG A 134 15.75 -6.01 -12.17
C ARG A 134 14.67 -6.16 -11.10
N SER A 135 13.57 -5.42 -11.25
CA SER A 135 12.46 -5.46 -10.31
C SER A 135 11.77 -6.83 -10.29
N ALA A 136 11.52 -7.42 -11.45
CA ALA A 136 10.95 -8.76 -11.55
C ALA A 136 11.86 -9.83 -10.94
N ALA A 137 13.18 -9.72 -11.15
CA ALA A 137 14.17 -10.64 -10.54
C ALA A 137 14.13 -10.58 -9.01
N GLY A 138 14.16 -9.37 -8.42
CA GLY A 138 14.05 -9.18 -6.98
C GLY A 138 12.70 -9.63 -6.41
N LEU A 139 11.61 -9.33 -7.10
CA LEU A 139 10.27 -9.78 -6.70
C LEU A 139 10.12 -11.31 -6.72
N LYS A 140 10.83 -12.02 -7.61
CA LYS A 140 10.88 -13.50 -7.57
C LYS A 140 11.52 -14.02 -6.29
N VAL A 141 12.59 -13.36 -5.81
CA VAL A 141 13.25 -13.73 -4.56
C VAL A 141 12.34 -13.54 -3.36
N VAL A 142 11.77 -12.34 -3.24
CA VAL A 142 10.83 -11.99 -2.14
C VAL A 142 9.56 -12.85 -2.23
N GLY A 143 9.03 -13.04 -3.43
CA GLY A 143 7.82 -13.85 -3.66
C GLY A 143 8.02 -15.32 -3.30
N ALA A 144 9.16 -15.91 -3.63
CA ALA A 144 9.47 -17.29 -3.27
C ALA A 144 9.56 -17.52 -1.75
N GLU A 145 10.07 -16.54 -1.00
CA GLU A 145 10.06 -16.61 0.46
C GLU A 145 8.65 -16.40 1.02
N ALA A 146 7.93 -15.42 0.49
CA ALA A 146 6.54 -15.16 0.89
C ALA A 146 5.62 -16.38 0.66
N GLU A 147 5.80 -17.11 -0.44
CA GLU A 147 5.06 -18.34 -0.75
C GLU A 147 5.27 -19.42 0.32
N LYS A 148 6.52 -19.64 0.76
CA LYS A 148 6.84 -20.59 1.85
C LYS A 148 6.17 -20.21 3.17
N LEU A 149 6.04 -18.92 3.43
CA LEU A 149 5.44 -18.36 4.65
C LEU A 149 3.92 -18.20 4.57
N GLY A 150 3.31 -18.43 3.40
CA GLY A 150 1.89 -18.20 3.15
C GLY A 150 1.50 -16.71 3.21
N ILE A 151 2.42 -15.83 2.83
CA ILE A 151 2.23 -14.37 2.77
C ILE A 151 2.01 -13.93 1.34
N LEU A 152 1.17 -12.91 1.14
CA LEU A 152 0.98 -12.22 -0.13
C LEU A 152 1.83 -10.93 -0.14
N ILE A 153 2.60 -10.73 -1.20
CA ILE A 153 3.29 -9.47 -1.49
C ILE A 153 2.41 -8.66 -2.43
N ALA A 154 2.03 -7.46 -2.04
CA ALA A 154 1.13 -6.61 -2.78
C ALA A 154 1.83 -5.30 -3.19
N LEU A 155 2.13 -5.13 -4.49
CA LEU A 155 2.76 -3.93 -5.04
C LEU A 155 1.76 -2.78 -5.04
N GLU A 156 2.03 -1.72 -4.30
CA GLU A 156 1.17 -0.55 -4.28
C GLU A 156 1.26 0.24 -5.58
N THR A 157 0.12 0.52 -6.22
CA THR A 157 0.09 1.51 -7.30
C THR A 157 0.41 2.88 -6.74
N HIS A 158 1.57 3.42 -7.12
CA HIS A 158 2.06 4.67 -6.55
C HIS A 158 2.85 5.49 -7.57
N ASN A 159 2.60 6.80 -7.57
CA ASN A 159 3.29 7.75 -8.43
C ASN A 159 4.82 7.65 -8.30
N ALA A 160 5.54 7.89 -9.38
CA ALA A 160 6.98 7.78 -9.50
C ALA A 160 7.58 6.36 -9.34
N TYR A 161 6.77 5.30 -9.36
CA TYR A 161 7.23 3.91 -9.35
C TYR A 161 6.93 3.21 -10.68
N LEU A 162 7.55 2.06 -10.95
CA LEU A 162 7.22 1.21 -12.11
C LEU A 162 5.74 0.83 -12.17
N HIS A 163 5.13 0.68 -11.02
CA HIS A 163 3.76 0.26 -10.82
C HIS A 163 2.83 1.43 -10.48
N ASP A 164 3.04 2.60 -11.12
CA ASP A 164 2.23 3.81 -10.93
C ASP A 164 0.85 3.76 -11.59
N LEU A 165 0.69 2.93 -12.61
CA LEU A 165 -0.57 2.64 -13.29
C LEU A 165 -0.77 1.13 -13.42
N VAL A 166 -2.00 0.71 -13.71
CA VAL A 166 -2.36 -0.72 -13.74
C VAL A 166 -1.70 -1.49 -14.89
N ALA A 167 -1.52 -0.88 -16.06
CA ALA A 167 -0.90 -1.55 -17.20
C ALA A 167 0.61 -1.80 -16.98
N PRO A 168 1.44 -0.82 -16.55
CA PRO A 168 2.82 -1.06 -16.13
C PRO A 168 2.93 -2.06 -14.97
N CYS A 169 2.04 -1.98 -13.99
CA CYS A 169 2.00 -2.94 -12.89
C CYS A 169 1.72 -4.36 -13.41
N ARG A 170 0.74 -4.54 -14.29
CA ARG A 170 0.44 -5.84 -14.92
C ARG A 170 1.64 -6.41 -15.65
N LYS A 171 2.35 -5.58 -16.45
CA LYS A 171 3.60 -5.98 -17.10
C LYS A 171 4.61 -6.53 -16.10
N LEU A 172 4.86 -5.80 -15.00
CA LEU A 172 5.80 -6.22 -13.95
C LEU A 172 5.38 -7.54 -13.28
N LEU A 173 4.10 -7.71 -12.97
CA LEU A 173 3.56 -8.93 -12.37
C LEU A 173 3.69 -10.13 -13.31
N ASP A 174 3.42 -9.96 -14.61
CA ASP A 174 3.56 -11.02 -15.62
C ASP A 174 5.03 -11.43 -15.79
N MET A 175 5.97 -10.48 -15.78
CA MET A 175 7.41 -10.74 -15.80
C MET A 175 7.90 -11.44 -14.52
N THR A 176 7.30 -11.12 -13.38
CA THR A 176 7.61 -11.76 -12.10
C THR A 176 7.15 -13.21 -12.10
N GLY A 177 5.95 -13.51 -12.59
CA GLY A 177 5.44 -14.87 -12.72
C GLY A 177 5.34 -15.64 -11.40
N CYS A 178 5.09 -14.97 -10.28
CA CYS A 178 4.98 -15.55 -8.94
C CYS A 178 3.58 -15.33 -8.38
N ASP A 179 2.90 -16.39 -7.94
CA ASP A 179 1.53 -16.29 -7.43
C ASP A 179 1.43 -15.69 -6.03
N ALA A 180 2.54 -15.57 -5.30
CA ALA A 180 2.57 -14.83 -4.04
C ALA A 180 2.66 -13.31 -4.25
N VAL A 181 2.96 -12.83 -5.48
CA VAL A 181 3.10 -11.41 -5.82
C VAL A 181 1.92 -10.92 -6.61
N GLY A 182 1.27 -9.87 -6.13
CA GLY A 182 0.13 -9.22 -6.75
C GLY A 182 0.12 -7.71 -6.52
N LEU A 183 -1.05 -7.12 -6.63
CA LEU A 183 -1.26 -5.68 -6.58
C LEU A 183 -1.87 -5.26 -5.24
N ASN A 184 -1.34 -4.18 -4.66
CA ASN A 184 -2.08 -3.32 -3.74
C ASN A 184 -2.67 -2.17 -4.56
N TYR A 185 -3.98 -2.22 -4.78
CA TYR A 185 -4.69 -1.24 -5.58
C TYR A 185 -4.97 0.02 -4.76
N ASP A 186 -4.26 1.11 -5.04
CA ASP A 186 -4.51 2.44 -4.48
C ASP A 186 -5.11 3.36 -5.54
N GLN A 187 -6.43 3.52 -5.50
CA GLN A 187 -7.14 4.39 -6.44
C GLN A 187 -6.78 5.87 -6.24
N GLY A 188 -6.45 6.30 -5.02
CA GLY A 188 -6.06 7.68 -4.74
C GLY A 188 -4.77 8.07 -5.43
N ASN A 189 -3.81 7.16 -5.47
CA ASN A 189 -2.55 7.36 -6.18
C ASN A 189 -2.73 7.32 -7.70
N ILE A 190 -3.63 6.49 -8.20
CA ILE A 190 -3.88 6.37 -9.64
C ILE A 190 -4.64 7.59 -10.20
N ILE A 191 -5.66 8.08 -9.51
CA ILE A 191 -6.55 9.13 -10.05
C ILE A 191 -5.84 10.46 -10.30
N ILE A 192 -4.74 10.72 -9.60
CA ILE A 192 -3.94 11.92 -9.82
C ILE A 192 -3.18 11.90 -11.15
N ASN A 193 -2.91 10.73 -11.70
CA ASN A 193 -2.28 10.60 -13.02
C ASN A 193 -3.33 10.84 -14.14
N PRO A 194 -3.09 11.77 -15.08
CA PRO A 194 -4.04 12.07 -16.17
C PRO A 194 -4.28 10.89 -17.11
N ASN A 195 -3.37 9.92 -17.16
CA ASN A 195 -3.45 8.72 -18.00
C ASN A 195 -4.13 7.54 -17.33
N THR A 196 -4.79 7.75 -16.17
CA THR A 196 -5.47 6.68 -15.45
C THR A 196 -6.67 6.14 -16.23
N ASP A 197 -6.84 4.81 -16.19
CA ASP A 197 -8.02 4.16 -16.72
C ASP A 197 -9.26 4.41 -15.81
N PRO A 198 -10.48 4.39 -16.38
CA PRO A 198 -11.70 4.35 -15.58
C PRO A 198 -11.74 3.11 -14.67
N ILE A 199 -12.39 3.23 -13.50
CA ILE A 199 -12.48 2.14 -12.51
C ILE A 199 -12.86 0.78 -13.14
N PRO A 200 -13.91 0.65 -13.97
CA PRO A 200 -14.23 -0.64 -14.58
C PRO A 200 -13.07 -1.25 -15.37
N LYS A 201 -12.35 -0.43 -16.15
CA LYS A 201 -11.23 -0.88 -16.97
C LYS A 201 -10.04 -1.33 -16.13
N VAL A 202 -9.77 -0.66 -15.00
CA VAL A 202 -8.76 -1.10 -14.04
C VAL A 202 -9.04 -2.53 -13.57
N PHE A 203 -10.26 -2.81 -13.12
CA PHE A 203 -10.62 -4.14 -12.62
C PHE A 203 -10.64 -5.22 -13.72
N GLU A 204 -10.95 -4.87 -14.97
CA GLU A 204 -10.81 -5.76 -16.11
C GLU A 204 -9.35 -6.13 -16.38
N THR A 205 -8.42 -5.19 -16.15
CA THR A 205 -6.99 -5.36 -16.45
C THR A 205 -6.24 -6.15 -15.36
N VAL A 206 -6.53 -5.89 -14.08
CA VAL A 206 -5.75 -6.42 -12.96
C VAL A 206 -6.58 -7.06 -11.84
N GLY A 207 -7.89 -7.20 -12.01
CA GLY A 207 -8.78 -7.72 -10.95
C GLY A 207 -8.35 -9.08 -10.39
N ASP A 208 -7.82 -9.96 -11.24
CA ASP A 208 -7.28 -11.28 -10.88
C ASP A 208 -6.00 -11.21 -10.02
N LYS A 209 -5.35 -10.06 -9.96
CA LYS A 209 -4.09 -9.82 -9.23
C LYS A 209 -4.23 -8.83 -8.07
N ILE A 210 -5.43 -8.36 -7.74
CA ILE A 210 -5.63 -7.47 -6.59
C ILE A 210 -5.60 -8.30 -5.31
N TYR A 211 -4.49 -8.20 -4.57
CA TYR A 211 -4.27 -8.93 -3.33
C TYR A 211 -4.58 -8.11 -2.09
N TYR A 212 -4.41 -6.83 -2.19
CA TYR A 212 -4.67 -5.85 -1.16
C TYR A 212 -5.18 -4.55 -1.78
N ALA A 213 -5.72 -3.63 -1.01
CA ALA A 213 -6.14 -2.33 -1.52
C ALA A 213 -5.94 -1.23 -0.48
N HIS A 214 -5.61 -0.03 -0.96
CA HIS A 214 -5.72 1.19 -0.19
C HIS A 214 -6.95 1.98 -0.64
N LEU A 215 -7.81 2.30 0.30
CA LEU A 215 -8.89 3.25 0.08
C LEU A 215 -8.43 4.63 0.53
N LYS A 216 -8.21 5.49 -0.45
CA LYS A 216 -7.77 6.87 -0.32
C LYS A 216 -8.60 7.72 -1.28
N ASN A 217 -8.92 8.95 -0.91
CA ASN A 217 -9.67 9.83 -1.80
C ASN A 217 -8.99 11.18 -2.00
N MET A 218 -9.19 11.77 -3.15
CA MET A 218 -8.55 12.99 -3.61
C MET A 218 -9.56 13.96 -4.21
N LEU A 219 -9.39 15.24 -3.91
CA LEU A 219 -10.00 16.34 -4.64
C LEU A 219 -9.06 16.76 -5.77
N ILE A 220 -9.49 16.61 -7.01
CA ILE A 220 -8.75 17.07 -8.19
C ILE A 220 -9.18 18.51 -8.48
N ILE A 221 -8.24 19.44 -8.29
CA ILE A 221 -8.51 20.89 -8.40
C ILE A 221 -8.32 21.37 -9.85
N SER A 222 -7.39 20.77 -10.58
CA SER A 222 -7.12 21.11 -11.99
C SER A 222 -7.18 19.85 -12.85
N LYS A 223 -7.74 19.98 -14.06
CA LYS A 223 -7.83 18.90 -15.06
C LYS A 223 -6.75 19.01 -16.15
N THR A 224 -5.77 19.88 -15.97
CA THR A 224 -4.61 20.01 -16.87
C THR A 224 -3.59 18.92 -16.61
N ASP A 225 -2.59 18.76 -17.48
CA ASP A 225 -1.55 17.73 -17.37
C ASP A 225 -0.80 17.76 -16.03
N ASN A 226 -0.68 18.94 -15.41
CA ASN A 226 -0.19 19.12 -14.04
C ASN A 226 -1.38 19.23 -13.07
N ARG A 227 -2.02 18.12 -12.76
CA ARG A 227 -3.17 18.08 -11.86
C ARG A 227 -2.79 18.56 -10.46
N ALA A 228 -3.35 19.70 -10.05
CA ALA A 228 -3.36 20.06 -8.64
C ALA A 228 -4.40 19.20 -7.92
N TYR A 229 -4.03 18.61 -6.82
CA TYR A 229 -4.90 17.76 -6.02
C TYR A 229 -4.67 18.00 -4.53
N CYS A 230 -5.66 17.64 -3.75
CA CYS A 230 -5.61 17.66 -2.29
C CYS A 230 -6.20 16.36 -1.76
N GLY A 231 -5.54 15.76 -0.79
CA GLY A 231 -6.11 14.64 -0.06
C GLY A 231 -7.32 15.04 0.76
N CYS A 232 -8.27 14.13 0.91
CA CYS A 232 -9.49 14.36 1.66
C CYS A 232 -9.99 13.06 2.28
N ARG A 233 -11.03 13.14 3.12
CA ARG A 233 -11.69 11.95 3.66
C ARG A 233 -12.33 11.14 2.54
N LEU A 234 -12.56 9.85 2.79
CA LEU A 234 -13.11 8.93 1.79
C LEU A 234 -14.43 9.40 1.18
N SER A 235 -15.28 10.09 1.96
CA SER A 235 -16.57 10.59 1.52
C SER A 235 -16.50 11.84 0.63
N ASP A 236 -15.38 12.58 0.64
CA ASP A 236 -15.35 13.98 0.21
C ASP A 236 -14.64 14.20 -1.14
N GLY A 237 -14.05 13.15 -1.72
CA GLY A 237 -13.25 13.23 -2.94
C GLY A 237 -13.96 12.82 -4.22
N HIS A 238 -13.21 12.77 -5.31
CA HIS A 238 -13.70 12.44 -6.65
C HIS A 238 -13.82 10.95 -6.93
N ILE A 239 -13.30 10.08 -6.05
CA ILE A 239 -13.39 8.63 -6.21
C ILE A 239 -14.74 8.15 -5.65
N ASN A 240 -15.48 7.41 -6.44
CA ASN A 240 -16.64 6.68 -5.95
C ASN A 240 -16.19 5.44 -5.15
N THR A 241 -15.94 5.63 -3.86
CA THR A 241 -15.48 4.57 -2.95
C THR A 241 -16.47 3.40 -2.88
N THR A 242 -17.77 3.66 -2.99
CA THR A 242 -18.80 2.60 -3.04
C THR A 242 -18.63 1.69 -4.26
N GLU A 243 -18.32 2.26 -5.44
CA GLU A 243 -18.05 1.47 -6.65
C GLU A 243 -16.76 0.67 -6.51
N VAL A 244 -15.69 1.26 -5.96
CA VAL A 244 -14.44 0.56 -5.69
C VAL A 244 -14.69 -0.63 -4.75
N MET A 245 -15.39 -0.43 -3.63
CA MET A 245 -15.70 -1.51 -2.68
C MET A 245 -16.59 -2.61 -3.28
N ARG A 246 -17.53 -2.25 -4.16
CA ARG A 246 -18.35 -3.23 -4.90
C ARG A 246 -17.48 -4.17 -5.74
N ARG A 247 -16.48 -3.62 -6.44
CA ARG A 247 -15.53 -4.40 -7.26
C ARG A 247 -14.58 -5.22 -6.41
N LEU A 248 -14.01 -4.63 -5.35
CA LEU A 248 -13.11 -5.34 -4.45
C LEU A 248 -13.77 -6.55 -3.77
N LYS A 249 -15.07 -6.48 -3.46
CA LYS A 249 -15.83 -7.62 -2.92
C LYS A 249 -15.66 -8.89 -3.77
N GLU A 250 -15.55 -8.73 -5.08
CA GLU A 250 -15.54 -9.86 -6.04
C GLU A 250 -14.13 -10.42 -6.27
N CYS A 251 -13.06 -9.63 -6.06
CA CYS A 251 -11.72 -10.01 -6.48
C CYS A 251 -10.61 -9.86 -5.44
N LEU A 252 -10.84 -9.17 -4.31
CA LEU A 252 -9.80 -8.90 -3.31
C LEU A 252 -9.33 -10.19 -2.62
N ARG A 253 -8.17 -10.69 -3.02
CA ARG A 253 -7.65 -12.01 -2.63
C ARG A 253 -7.44 -12.17 -1.12
N SER A 254 -6.88 -11.16 -0.44
CA SER A 254 -6.66 -11.22 1.00
C SER A 254 -7.93 -11.01 1.84
N GLY A 255 -8.96 -10.45 1.25
CA GLY A 255 -10.13 -9.98 1.99
C GLY A 255 -9.85 -8.78 2.92
N MET A 256 -8.70 -8.09 2.75
CA MET A 256 -8.24 -6.97 3.58
C MET A 256 -7.95 -5.74 2.74
N PHE A 257 -8.28 -4.55 3.28
CA PHE A 257 -7.87 -3.27 2.73
C PHE A 257 -7.56 -2.28 3.84
N ALA A 258 -6.67 -1.32 3.59
CA ALA A 258 -6.44 -0.21 4.51
C ALA A 258 -7.19 1.05 4.06
N VAL A 259 -7.64 1.81 5.04
CA VAL A 259 -8.06 3.19 4.86
C VAL A 259 -6.85 4.06 5.07
N GLU A 260 -6.47 4.82 4.03
CA GLU A 260 -5.30 5.66 4.04
C GLU A 260 -5.70 7.14 3.92
N PHE A 261 -5.24 7.96 4.87
CA PHE A 261 -5.48 9.39 4.87
C PHE A 261 -4.22 10.14 4.42
N PRO A 262 -4.34 11.02 3.41
CA PRO A 262 -3.18 11.71 2.85
C PRO A 262 -2.69 12.91 3.70
N ASN A 263 -2.74 12.77 5.00
CA ASN A 263 -2.09 13.63 5.99
C ASN A 263 -2.49 15.12 5.97
N THR A 264 -3.77 15.41 5.82
CA THR A 264 -4.32 16.77 5.92
C THR A 264 -5.34 16.88 7.05
N GLY A 265 -5.17 17.82 7.99
CA GLY A 265 -6.13 18.09 9.06
C GLY A 265 -6.02 17.17 10.28
N ASP A 266 -7.15 16.91 10.94
CA ASP A 266 -7.26 16.09 12.15
C ASP A 266 -7.39 14.61 11.79
N GLY A 267 -6.27 13.87 11.88
CA GLY A 267 -6.20 12.45 11.58
C GLY A 267 -7.05 11.58 12.52
N ILE A 268 -7.20 11.96 13.80
CA ILE A 268 -8.02 11.23 14.77
C ILE A 268 -9.49 11.30 14.34
N TYR A 269 -9.99 12.51 14.11
CA TYR A 269 -11.37 12.71 13.66
C TYR A 269 -11.63 12.03 12.31
N ALA A 270 -10.68 12.14 11.38
CA ALA A 270 -10.78 11.51 10.07
C ALA A 270 -10.88 9.98 10.19
N ALA A 271 -10.06 9.34 11.04
CA ALA A 271 -10.09 7.89 11.23
C ALA A 271 -11.47 7.39 11.69
N PHE A 272 -12.12 8.08 12.64
CA PHE A 272 -13.48 7.73 13.06
C PHE A 272 -14.50 7.94 11.94
N LYS A 273 -14.41 9.04 11.20
CA LYS A 273 -15.37 9.39 10.13
C LYS A 273 -15.24 8.48 8.92
N ASP A 274 -14.03 8.12 8.55
CA ASP A 274 -13.81 7.19 7.45
C ASP A 274 -14.29 5.77 7.82
N MET A 275 -14.14 5.34 9.08
CA MET A 275 -14.73 4.08 9.53
C MET A 275 -16.26 4.11 9.54
N GLU A 276 -16.89 5.22 9.96
CA GLU A 276 -18.35 5.39 9.85
C GLU A 276 -18.82 5.27 8.40
N TYR A 277 -18.09 5.90 7.46
CA TYR A 277 -18.40 5.82 6.04
C TYR A 277 -18.21 4.41 5.46
N ILE A 278 -17.16 3.70 5.85
CA ILE A 278 -16.96 2.30 5.46
C ILE A 278 -18.09 1.40 5.97
N LYS A 279 -18.54 1.58 7.21
CA LYS A 279 -19.69 0.85 7.77
C LYS A 279 -20.96 1.12 6.95
N PHE A 280 -21.24 2.39 6.64
CA PHE A 280 -22.36 2.77 5.77
C PHE A 280 -22.29 2.06 4.40
N ILE A 281 -21.13 2.05 3.74
CA ILE A 281 -20.96 1.36 2.44
C ILE A 281 -21.20 -0.14 2.58
N ARG A 282 -20.67 -0.77 3.63
CA ARG A 282 -20.85 -2.21 3.89
C ARG A 282 -22.32 -2.57 4.06
N ASP A 283 -23.03 -1.80 4.87
CA ASP A 283 -24.47 -2.01 5.10
C ASP A 283 -25.25 -1.84 3.79
N TYR A 284 -24.94 -0.80 3.00
CA TYR A 284 -25.55 -0.57 1.70
C TYR A 284 -25.28 -1.68 0.68
N LEU A 285 -24.06 -2.21 0.64
CA LEU A 285 -23.64 -3.27 -0.30
C LEU A 285 -23.91 -4.68 0.25
N GLN A 286 -24.29 -4.83 1.50
CA GLN A 286 -24.48 -6.11 2.21
C GLN A 286 -23.21 -6.98 2.18
N ILE A 287 -22.05 -6.42 2.62
CA ILE A 287 -20.72 -7.05 2.59
C ILE A 287 -19.98 -6.99 3.94
#